data_2514ba18fa090acb94829c0add01f281
#
_entry.id   2514ba18fa090acb94829c0add01f281
#
_cell.length_a   1.000
_cell.length_b   1.000
_cell.length_c   1.000
_cell.angle_alpha   90.00
_cell.angle_beta   90.00
_cell.angle_gamma   90.00
#
_symmetry.space_group_name_H-M   'P 1'
#
loop_
_entity.id
_entity.type
_entity.pdbx_description
1 polymer ?
#
loop_
_entity_poly.entity_id
_entity_poly.type
_entity_poly.pdbx_seq_one_letter_code
_entity_poly.pdbx_strand_id
1 'polypeptide(L)'
;PNADKVVTNDPMEATYVGMHMWKQAVEKAKTTDVDKVIEAMGGQKFKAPCGFELTMDKTNHHLHKPVMIGEIRGDGQFNVVYKTKGPIRAQPWSPFIAGNESKQKI
;
A
#
# COMPACT_ATOMS: atom_id res chain seq x y z
N PRO A 1 -3.12 -28.91 -2.02
CA PRO A 1 -3.61 -29.51 -0.78
C PRO A 1 -3.62 -28.44 0.32
N ASN A 2 -4.76 -28.11 0.91
CA ASN A 2 -5.03 -27.08 1.94
C ASN A 2 -5.00 -25.60 1.50
N ALA A 3 -5.11 -25.27 0.22
CA ALA A 3 -5.15 -23.88 -0.23
C ALA A 3 -6.34 -23.08 0.39
N ASP A 4 -7.42 -23.77 0.70
CA ASP A 4 -8.62 -23.25 1.36
C ASP A 4 -8.44 -22.94 2.87
N LYS A 5 -7.34 -23.42 3.46
CA LYS A 5 -6.98 -23.20 4.88
C LYS A 5 -5.84 -22.21 5.06
N VAL A 6 -5.20 -21.78 3.99
CA VAL A 6 -4.12 -20.79 4.05
C VAL A 6 -4.71 -19.40 4.01
N VAL A 7 -4.36 -18.58 4.99
CA VAL A 7 -4.77 -17.18 5.08
C VAL A 7 -3.56 -16.27 4.89
N THR A 8 -3.80 -15.11 4.31
CA THR A 8 -2.82 -14.04 4.18
C THR A 8 -3.19 -12.87 5.11
N ASN A 9 -2.27 -11.97 5.31
CA ASN A 9 -2.48 -10.76 6.09
C ASN A 9 -1.95 -9.53 5.34
N ASP A 10 -2.26 -8.33 5.84
CA ASP A 10 -1.84 -7.07 5.21
C ASP A 10 -0.31 -6.95 5.03
N PRO A 11 0.55 -7.31 6.00
CA PRO A 11 2.00 -7.31 5.78
C PRO A 11 2.49 -8.22 4.65
N MET A 12 1.86 -9.37 4.46
CA MET A 12 2.20 -10.27 3.36
C MET A 12 1.86 -9.63 2.00
N GLU A 13 0.68 -9.05 1.87
CA GLU A 13 0.30 -8.32 0.66
C GLU A 13 1.22 -7.12 0.42
N ALA A 14 1.53 -6.36 1.47
CA ALA A 14 2.43 -5.20 1.38
C ALA A 14 3.82 -5.59 0.86
N THR A 15 4.38 -6.69 1.35
CA THR A 15 5.67 -7.21 0.88
C THR A 15 5.59 -7.65 -0.58
N TYR A 16 4.56 -8.38 -0.97
CA TYR A 16 4.34 -8.80 -2.35
C TYR A 16 4.25 -7.61 -3.30
N VAL A 17 3.42 -6.63 -2.96
CA VAL A 17 3.25 -5.39 -3.73
C VAL A 17 4.56 -4.62 -3.82
N GLY A 18 5.27 -4.46 -2.70
CA GLY A 18 6.55 -3.74 -2.63
C GLY A 18 7.61 -4.33 -3.56
N MET A 19 7.76 -5.65 -3.56
CA MET A 19 8.70 -6.35 -4.45
C MET A 19 8.35 -6.17 -5.93
N HIS A 20 7.08 -6.25 -6.29
CA HIS A 20 6.65 -6.04 -7.67
C HIS A 20 6.84 -4.59 -8.12
N MET A 21 6.55 -3.62 -7.27
CA MET A 21 6.76 -2.21 -7.57
C MET A 21 8.26 -1.88 -7.69
N TRP A 22 9.09 -2.47 -6.84
CA TRP A 22 10.55 -2.34 -6.97
C TRP A 22 11.05 -2.92 -8.31
N LYS A 23 10.59 -4.12 -8.68
CA LYS A 23 10.90 -4.72 -9.99
C LYS A 23 10.52 -3.78 -11.13
N GLN A 24 9.28 -3.26 -11.14
CA GLN A 24 8.83 -2.30 -12.15
C GLN A 24 9.71 -1.04 -12.20
N ALA A 25 10.16 -0.55 -11.03
CA ALA A 25 11.03 0.63 -10.95
C ALA A 25 12.40 0.35 -11.57
N VAL A 26 13.00 -0.79 -11.27
CA VAL A 26 14.29 -1.22 -11.86
C VAL A 26 14.18 -1.38 -13.37
N GLU A 27 13.14 -2.01 -13.86
CA GLU A 27 12.87 -2.18 -15.29
C GLU A 27 12.70 -0.84 -16.01
N LYS A 28 11.98 0.11 -15.39
CA LYS A 28 11.79 1.46 -15.90
C LYS A 28 13.08 2.29 -15.88
N ALA A 29 13.83 2.22 -14.79
CA ALA A 29 15.08 2.94 -14.63
C ALA A 29 16.23 2.31 -15.43
N LYS A 30 16.10 1.03 -15.83
CA LYS A 30 17.15 0.21 -16.49
C LYS A 30 18.44 0.14 -15.68
N THR A 31 18.35 0.21 -14.37
CA THR A 31 19.47 0.18 -13.43
C THR A 31 19.00 -0.18 -12.04
N THR A 32 19.92 -0.65 -11.20
CA THR A 32 19.70 -0.87 -9.77
C THR A 32 20.25 0.28 -8.90
N ASP A 33 20.66 1.37 -9.52
CA ASP A 33 21.09 2.58 -8.81
C ASP A 33 19.93 3.10 -7.93
N VAL A 34 20.21 3.33 -6.65
CA VAL A 34 19.20 3.60 -5.65
C VAL A 34 18.40 4.86 -5.97
N ASP A 35 19.06 5.95 -6.32
CA ASP A 35 18.39 7.23 -6.56
C ASP A 35 17.48 7.17 -7.78
N LYS A 36 17.95 6.53 -8.86
CA LYS A 36 17.15 6.35 -10.08
C LYS A 36 15.96 5.41 -9.86
N VAL A 37 16.12 4.38 -9.05
CA VAL A 37 15.02 3.46 -8.71
C VAL A 37 13.99 4.18 -7.85
N ILE A 38 14.40 4.98 -6.87
CA ILE A 38 13.49 5.79 -6.03
C ILE A 38 12.69 6.77 -6.91
N GLU A 39 13.35 7.48 -7.82
CA GLU A 39 12.69 8.38 -8.77
C GLU A 39 11.67 7.63 -9.65
N ALA A 40 12.07 6.50 -10.20
CA ALA A 40 11.22 5.67 -11.06
C ALA A 40 10.02 5.08 -10.31
N MET A 41 10.12 4.86 -9.00
CA MET A 41 9.06 4.32 -8.16
C MET A 41 7.91 5.31 -7.93
N GLY A 42 8.21 6.60 -7.90
CA GLY A 42 7.19 7.64 -7.69
C GLY A 42 6.10 7.63 -8.75
N GLY A 43 4.84 7.57 -8.33
CA GLY A 43 3.68 7.57 -9.21
C GLY A 43 3.39 6.24 -9.91
N GLN A 44 4.12 5.19 -9.60
CA GLN A 44 3.82 3.86 -10.13
C GLN A 44 2.47 3.36 -9.63
N LYS A 45 1.89 2.50 -10.46
CA LYS A 45 0.64 1.80 -10.17
C LYS A 45 0.86 0.30 -10.20
N PHE A 46 0.14 -0.39 -9.33
CA PHE A 46 0.15 -1.84 -9.28
C PHE A 46 -1.23 -2.38 -8.88
N LYS A 47 -1.72 -3.37 -9.64
CA LYS A 47 -2.96 -4.06 -9.29
C LYS A 47 -2.67 -5.11 -8.23
N ALA A 48 -3.03 -4.81 -7.00
CA ALA A 48 -2.77 -5.67 -5.85
C ALA A 48 -3.71 -6.89 -5.81
N PRO A 49 -3.32 -7.97 -5.11
CA PRO A 49 -4.16 -9.15 -4.91
C PRO A 49 -5.53 -8.83 -4.28
N CYS A 50 -5.63 -7.81 -3.44
CA CYS A 50 -6.91 -7.34 -2.89
C CYS A 50 -7.88 -6.75 -3.93
N GLY A 51 -7.46 -6.68 -5.20
CA GLY A 51 -8.30 -6.25 -6.32
C GLY A 51 -8.27 -4.74 -6.61
N PHE A 52 -7.56 -3.94 -5.81
CA PHE A 52 -7.42 -2.50 -6.04
C PHE A 52 -6.16 -2.16 -6.83
N GLU A 53 -6.24 -1.11 -7.64
CA GLU A 53 -5.05 -0.47 -8.18
C GLU A 53 -4.48 0.47 -7.12
N LEU A 54 -3.28 0.14 -6.65
CA LEU A 54 -2.54 0.95 -5.70
C LEU A 54 -1.62 1.92 -6.44
N THR A 55 -1.41 3.11 -5.87
CA THR A 55 -0.53 4.12 -6.45
C THR A 55 0.53 4.53 -5.43
N MET A 56 1.78 4.57 -5.83
CA MET A 56 2.87 5.13 -5.03
C MET A 56 2.82 6.65 -5.08
N ASP A 57 2.69 7.30 -3.95
CA ASP A 57 2.76 8.77 -3.89
C ASP A 57 4.14 9.26 -4.34
N LYS A 58 4.17 10.30 -5.18
CA LYS A 58 5.41 10.83 -5.74
C LYS A 58 6.27 11.60 -4.74
N THR A 59 5.63 12.12 -3.69
CA THR A 59 6.29 13.05 -2.76
C THR A 59 6.81 12.35 -1.50
N ASN A 60 6.11 11.32 -1.03
CA ASN A 60 6.41 10.66 0.22
C ASN A 60 6.65 9.15 0.11
N HIS A 61 6.49 8.58 -1.10
CA HIS A 61 6.68 7.15 -1.40
C HIS A 61 5.83 6.21 -0.53
N HIS A 62 4.67 6.69 -0.06
CA HIS A 62 3.65 5.86 0.57
C HIS A 62 2.66 5.37 -0.48
N LEU A 63 2.05 4.21 -0.22
CA LEU A 63 0.99 3.67 -1.09
C LEU A 63 -0.38 4.26 -0.74
N HIS A 64 -1.10 4.70 -1.76
CA HIS A 64 -2.53 4.94 -1.64
C HIS A 64 -3.24 3.59 -1.58
N LYS A 65 -3.84 3.26 -0.44
CA LYS A 65 -4.52 1.98 -0.19
C LYS A 65 -5.96 2.19 0.26
N PRO A 66 -6.87 1.24 -0.01
CA PRO A 66 -8.17 1.25 0.63
C PRO A 66 -8.02 0.93 2.12
N VAL A 67 -8.95 1.41 2.92
CA VAL A 67 -9.06 1.07 4.35
C VAL A 67 -10.32 0.26 4.57
N MET A 68 -10.20 -0.80 5.34
CA MET A 68 -11.30 -1.67 5.74
C MET A 68 -11.29 -1.82 7.26
N ILE A 69 -12.49 -1.92 7.83
CA ILE A 69 -12.67 -2.32 9.23
C ILE A 69 -13.38 -3.66 9.21
N GLY A 70 -12.80 -4.65 9.89
CA GLY A 70 -13.35 -5.99 9.98
C GLY A 70 -13.69 -6.36 11.41
N GLU A 71 -14.83 -7.04 11.59
CA GLU A 71 -15.22 -7.72 12.81
C GLU A 71 -14.71 -9.15 12.77
N ILE A 72 -14.02 -9.59 13.83
CA ILE A 72 -13.44 -10.94 13.91
C ILE A 72 -14.57 -11.96 14.08
N ARG A 73 -14.56 -12.98 13.24
CA ARG A 73 -15.50 -14.12 13.32
C ARG A 73 -14.91 -15.26 14.15
N GLY A 74 -15.80 -16.14 14.63
CA GLY A 74 -15.40 -17.33 15.39
C GLY A 74 -14.52 -18.35 14.63
N ASP A 75 -14.52 -18.29 13.30
CA ASP A 75 -13.66 -19.10 12.42
C ASP A 75 -12.28 -18.46 12.12
N GLY A 76 -11.98 -17.31 12.74
CA GLY A 76 -10.72 -16.57 12.54
C GLY A 76 -10.71 -15.67 11.29
N GLN A 77 -11.80 -15.62 10.55
CA GLN A 77 -11.98 -14.71 9.42
C GLN A 77 -12.61 -13.39 9.85
N PHE A 78 -12.84 -12.48 8.92
CA PHE A 78 -13.41 -11.16 9.17
C PHE A 78 -14.71 -10.93 8.39
N ASN A 79 -15.70 -10.33 9.04
CA ASN A 79 -16.79 -9.64 8.37
C ASN A 79 -16.36 -8.20 8.12
N VAL A 80 -16.27 -7.79 6.87
CA VAL A 80 -15.94 -6.39 6.55
C VAL A 80 -17.19 -5.53 6.83
N VAL A 81 -17.12 -4.72 7.89
CA VAL A 81 -18.22 -3.85 8.33
C VAL A 81 -18.11 -2.43 7.77
N TYR A 82 -16.91 -2.04 7.36
CA TYR A 82 -16.64 -0.77 6.70
C TYR A 82 -15.56 -0.93 5.64
N LYS A 83 -15.70 -0.22 4.53
CA LYS A 83 -14.72 -0.17 3.44
C LYS A 83 -14.80 1.20 2.77
N THR A 84 -13.65 1.80 2.52
CA THR A 84 -13.58 3.02 1.71
C THR A 84 -13.99 2.75 0.26
N LYS A 85 -14.54 3.76 -0.43
CA LYS A 85 -14.96 3.64 -1.84
C LYS A 85 -13.80 3.35 -2.79
N GLY A 86 -12.57 3.64 -2.38
CA GLY A 86 -11.36 3.43 -3.14
C GLY A 86 -10.12 3.70 -2.31
N PRO A 87 -8.93 3.69 -2.92
CA PRO A 87 -7.69 4.03 -2.24
C PRO A 87 -7.73 5.44 -1.65
N ILE A 88 -7.26 5.57 -0.43
CA ILE A 88 -7.09 6.87 0.24
C ILE A 88 -5.67 7.35 -0.02
N ARG A 89 -5.53 8.65 -0.29
CA ARG A 89 -4.22 9.26 -0.43
C ARG A 89 -3.43 9.12 0.87
N ALA A 90 -2.23 8.58 0.74
CA ALA A 90 -1.32 8.45 1.87
C ALA A 90 -0.83 9.83 2.34
N GLN A 91 -0.89 10.04 3.65
CA GLN A 91 -0.37 11.24 4.31
C GLN A 91 0.71 10.82 5.31
N PRO A 92 1.93 11.38 5.24
CA PRO A 92 3.01 11.00 6.15
C PRO A 92 2.73 11.42 7.60
N TRP A 93 1.87 12.44 7.78
CA TRP A 93 1.51 13.00 9.08
C TRP A 93 -0.01 13.03 9.23
N SER A 94 -0.50 12.38 10.28
CA SER A 94 -1.94 12.37 10.54
C SER A 94 -2.46 13.78 10.89
N PRO A 95 -3.50 14.28 10.20
CA PRO A 95 -4.10 15.56 10.50
C PRO A 95 -4.87 15.57 11.85
N PHE A 96 -5.11 14.40 12.43
CA PHE A 96 -5.83 14.24 13.69
C PHE A 96 -4.92 14.28 14.92
N ILE A 97 -3.61 14.42 14.74
CA ILE A 97 -2.64 14.54 15.82
C ILE A 97 -2.19 15.99 15.90
N ALA A 98 -2.44 16.61 17.06
CA ALA A 98 -2.03 18.00 17.32
C ALA A 98 -0.51 18.18 17.11
N GLY A 99 -0.10 19.28 16.50
CA GLY A 99 1.29 19.60 16.17
C GLY A 99 1.77 19.05 14.82
N ASN A 100 0.93 18.28 14.09
CA ASN A 100 1.28 17.85 12.75
C ASN A 100 0.93 18.87 11.66
N GLU A 101 0.19 19.91 11.96
CA GLU A 101 -0.24 20.94 11.01
C GLU A 101 0.97 21.65 10.34
N SER A 102 2.03 21.85 11.11
CA SER A 102 3.27 22.46 10.61
C SER A 102 4.13 21.52 9.76
N LYS A 103 3.90 20.21 9.88
CA LYS A 103 4.68 19.15 9.19
C LYS A 103 4.09 18.77 7.83
N GLN A 104 2.87 19.21 7.53
CA GLN A 104 2.18 18.87 6.26
C GLN A 104 2.70 19.63 5.04
N LYS A 105 3.66 20.51 5.22
CA LYS A 105 4.24 21.39 4.18
C LYS A 105 5.55 20.84 3.60
N ILE A 106 5.69 19.52 3.49
CA ILE A 106 6.84 18.93 2.80
C ILE A 106 6.41 18.47 1.43
#